data_1203374fd3ce8020c8201c44d6c6d857
#
_entry.id   1203374fd3ce8020c8201c44d6c6d857
#
_cell.length_a   1.000
_cell.length_b   1.000
_cell.length_c   1.000
_cell.angle_alpha   90.00
_cell.angle_beta   90.00
_cell.angle_gamma   90.00
#
_symmetry.space_group_name_H-M   'P 1'
#
loop_
_entity.id
_entity.type
_entity.pdbx_description
1 polymer ?
#
loop_
_entity_poly.entity_id
_entity_poly.type
_entity_poly.pdbx_seq_one_letter_code
_entity_poly.pdbx_strand_id
1 'polypeptide(L)'
;MGAKARIWCNRFAGALAVLVGLAALWMAPVPIGFKISLMLVAALVAGEIAFRHVPAFDPLGRIAWRLPGRLAGGKTCAITFDDGPSPATEQVLDVLARYHVHATFFVLASNASRHPEAVKRLIGEGHTIAVHGNSHRKLHKASEPEIETEIRAAQATLQGLGCEPAPIYRSPHGLKNRRLFRVTRRLGLQVWAWSRGIWDTDRPPAETLVARATRFARDGMVLLLHDGRGDEMAPDVSSMLQALPRILTELQGRQFTFVTLDLQSMGRRDQAPSDRS
;
A
#
# COMPACT_ATOMS: atom_id res chain seq x y z
N MET A 1 1.16 -14.81 26.03
CA MET A 1 1.02 -13.47 25.43
C MET A 1 2.03 -13.37 24.30
N GLY A 2 1.60 -13.41 23.02
CA GLY A 2 2.47 -13.46 21.85
C GLY A 2 3.28 -12.17 21.69
N ALA A 3 4.42 -12.22 20.96
CA ALA A 3 5.35 -11.10 20.74
C ALA A 3 4.66 -9.80 20.28
N LYS A 4 3.59 -9.90 19.50
CA LYS A 4 2.79 -8.76 19.03
C LYS A 4 1.93 -8.10 20.11
N ALA A 5 1.36 -8.87 21.03
CA ALA A 5 0.65 -8.30 22.19
C ALA A 5 1.60 -7.46 23.05
N ARG A 6 2.86 -7.89 23.19
CA ARG A 6 3.93 -7.09 23.85
C ARG A 6 4.26 -5.82 23.11
N ILE A 7 4.31 -5.85 21.76
CA ILE A 7 4.58 -4.65 20.96
C ILE A 7 3.42 -3.65 21.08
N TRP A 8 2.17 -4.11 21.10
CA TRP A 8 1.00 -3.26 21.32
C TRP A 8 0.96 -2.68 22.74
N CYS A 9 1.21 -3.52 23.77
CA CYS A 9 1.31 -3.05 25.15
C CYS A 9 2.43 -2.01 25.31
N ASN A 10 3.60 -2.22 24.71
CA ASN A 10 4.71 -1.26 24.76
C ASN A 10 4.39 0.05 24.01
N ARG A 11 3.63 0.00 22.91
CA ARG A 11 3.18 1.20 22.19
C ARG A 11 2.13 1.98 23.00
N PHE A 12 1.18 1.28 23.63
CA PHE A 12 0.21 1.89 24.54
C PHE A 12 0.87 2.49 25.78
N ALA A 13 1.79 1.76 26.39
CA ALA A 13 2.58 2.24 27.53
C ALA A 13 3.42 3.47 27.16
N GLY A 14 4.05 3.47 25.98
CA GLY A 14 4.79 4.62 25.47
C GLY A 14 3.90 5.85 25.21
N ALA A 15 2.74 5.66 24.61
CA ALA A 15 1.78 6.74 24.38
C ALA A 15 1.24 7.30 25.70
N LEU A 16 0.92 6.44 26.67
CA LEU A 16 0.46 6.83 28.00
C LEU A 16 1.55 7.61 28.76
N ALA A 17 2.81 7.15 28.70
CA ALA A 17 3.93 7.83 29.32
C ALA A 17 4.15 9.24 28.73
N VAL A 18 3.99 9.41 27.42
CA VAL A 18 4.04 10.73 26.76
C VAL A 18 2.91 11.63 27.24
N LEU A 19 1.66 11.12 27.34
CA LEU A 19 0.52 11.90 27.82
C LEU A 19 0.69 12.30 29.28
N VAL A 20 1.16 11.39 30.13
CA VAL A 20 1.44 11.68 31.56
C VAL A 20 2.57 12.71 31.67
N GLY A 21 3.62 12.59 30.85
CA GLY A 21 4.71 13.56 30.83
C GLY A 21 4.26 14.96 30.39
N LEU A 22 3.39 15.05 29.39
CA LEU A 22 2.79 16.32 28.94
C LEU A 22 1.88 16.93 30.01
N ALA A 23 1.08 16.12 30.70
CA ALA A 23 0.23 16.57 31.79
C ALA A 23 1.07 17.08 32.99
N ALA A 24 2.10 16.35 33.39
CA ALA A 24 3.04 16.76 34.43
C ALA A 24 3.77 18.06 34.09
N LEU A 25 4.19 18.22 32.83
CA LEU A 25 4.78 19.47 32.34
C LEU A 25 3.79 20.64 32.40
N TRP A 26 2.51 20.38 32.07
CA TRP A 26 1.49 21.43 32.14
C TRP A 26 1.26 21.92 33.57
N MET A 27 1.35 21.03 34.55
CA MET A 27 1.20 21.35 35.97
C MET A 27 2.49 21.92 36.61
N ALA A 28 3.66 21.78 35.97
CA ALA A 28 4.91 22.31 36.51
C ALA A 28 4.92 23.86 36.55
N PRO A 29 5.57 24.48 37.52
CA PRO A 29 5.70 25.92 37.64
C PRO A 29 6.77 26.51 36.69
N VAL A 30 6.58 26.25 35.38
CA VAL A 30 7.44 26.80 34.31
C VAL A 30 6.69 27.79 33.45
N PRO A 31 7.37 28.78 32.85
CA PRO A 31 6.74 29.81 32.03
C PRO A 31 5.91 29.21 30.90
N ILE A 32 4.74 29.79 30.62
CA ILE A 32 3.81 29.33 29.60
C ILE A 32 4.48 29.25 28.20
N GLY A 33 5.36 30.21 27.89
CA GLY A 33 6.11 30.20 26.63
C GLY A 33 6.98 28.97 26.45
N PHE A 34 7.64 28.50 27.55
CA PHE A 34 8.43 27.26 27.51
C PHE A 34 7.53 26.05 27.28
N LYS A 35 6.37 25.95 27.92
CA LYS A 35 5.38 24.89 27.72
C LYS A 35 4.92 24.82 26.25
N ILE A 36 4.56 25.98 25.69
CA ILE A 36 4.13 26.08 24.29
C ILE A 36 5.26 25.62 23.34
N SER A 37 6.48 26.11 23.56
CA SER A 37 7.63 25.73 22.74
C SER A 37 7.89 24.22 22.76
N LEU A 38 7.83 23.57 23.92
CA LEU A 38 8.05 22.14 24.06
C LEU A 38 6.90 21.34 23.42
N MET A 39 5.66 21.78 23.54
CA MET A 39 4.51 21.17 22.86
C MET A 39 4.65 21.26 21.33
N LEU A 40 5.09 22.39 20.80
CA LEU A 40 5.35 22.55 19.36
C LEU A 40 6.45 21.59 18.86
N VAL A 41 7.55 21.49 19.62
CA VAL A 41 8.62 20.52 19.29
C VAL A 41 8.09 19.10 19.33
N ALA A 42 7.34 18.72 20.37
CA ALA A 42 6.74 17.40 20.48
C ALA A 42 5.79 17.08 19.30
N ALA A 43 4.96 18.07 18.91
CA ALA A 43 4.06 17.94 17.77
C ALA A 43 4.82 17.78 16.44
N LEU A 44 5.90 18.52 16.22
CA LEU A 44 6.76 18.38 15.05
C LEU A 44 7.43 17.00 14.98
N VAL A 45 7.95 16.51 16.11
CA VAL A 45 8.55 15.19 16.21
C VAL A 45 7.52 14.09 15.95
N ALA A 46 6.34 14.17 16.56
CA ALA A 46 5.24 13.25 16.35
C ALA A 46 4.78 13.27 14.89
N GLY A 47 4.67 14.43 14.27
CA GLY A 47 4.34 14.60 12.85
C GLY A 47 5.37 13.95 11.95
N GLU A 48 6.67 14.11 12.21
CA GLU A 48 7.74 13.48 11.43
C GLU A 48 7.72 11.95 11.60
N ILE A 49 7.47 11.43 12.80
CA ILE A 49 7.33 9.99 13.05
C ILE A 49 6.10 9.45 12.30
N ALA A 50 4.96 10.11 12.39
CA ALA A 50 3.76 9.73 11.67
C ALA A 50 3.99 9.75 10.14
N PHE A 51 4.64 10.80 9.64
CA PHE A 51 5.00 10.90 8.23
C PHE A 51 5.82 9.70 7.73
N ARG A 52 6.79 9.24 8.51
CA ARG A 52 7.66 8.12 8.10
C ARG A 52 6.99 6.75 8.19
N HIS A 53 6.08 6.56 9.15
CA HIS A 53 5.61 5.22 9.55
C HIS A 53 4.12 4.98 9.30
N VAL A 54 3.32 6.03 9.08
CA VAL A 54 1.90 5.87 8.71
C VAL A 54 1.76 5.98 7.18
N PRO A 55 1.48 4.90 6.47
CA PRO A 55 1.58 4.86 5.00
C PRO A 55 0.79 5.95 4.27
N ALA A 56 -0.44 6.20 4.69
CA ALA A 56 -1.31 7.20 4.07
C ALA A 56 -1.12 8.63 4.62
N PHE A 57 -0.33 8.82 5.69
CA PHE A 57 -0.14 10.14 6.27
C PHE A 57 0.85 10.96 5.46
N ASP A 58 0.36 11.93 4.71
CA ASP A 58 1.15 12.89 3.95
C ASP A 58 0.50 14.27 3.94
N PRO A 59 0.95 15.20 4.80
CA PRO A 59 0.39 16.56 4.88
C PRO A 59 0.50 17.37 3.59
N LEU A 60 1.36 16.95 2.65
CA LEU A 60 1.58 17.63 1.37
C LEU A 60 0.85 16.97 0.19
N GLY A 61 0.02 15.93 0.45
CA GLY A 61 -0.80 15.30 -0.56
C GLY A 61 -0.05 14.61 -1.71
N ARG A 62 1.20 14.15 -1.46
CA ARG A 62 2.04 13.50 -2.49
C ARG A 62 1.76 12.01 -2.64
N ILE A 63 1.00 11.43 -1.71
CA ILE A 63 0.65 10.01 -1.69
C ILE A 63 -0.81 9.87 -2.08
N ALA A 64 -1.06 9.10 -3.12
CA ALA A 64 -2.39 8.58 -3.38
C ALA A 64 -2.65 7.36 -2.47
N TRP A 65 -3.78 7.30 -1.82
CA TRP A 65 -4.15 6.19 -0.90
C TRP A 65 -5.60 5.77 -1.04
N ARG A 66 -6.34 6.47 -1.89
CA ARG A 66 -7.74 6.25 -2.19
C ARG A 66 -8.00 6.65 -3.64
N LEU A 67 -8.90 5.95 -4.31
CA LEU A 67 -9.34 6.33 -5.64
C LEU A 67 -10.14 7.64 -5.58
N PRO A 68 -10.12 8.45 -6.65
CA PRO A 68 -11.05 9.57 -6.78
C PRO A 68 -12.50 9.08 -6.65
N GLY A 69 -13.35 9.90 -6.03
CA GLY A 69 -14.76 9.53 -5.86
C GLY A 69 -15.50 9.43 -7.18
N ARG A 70 -16.51 8.54 -7.25
CA ARG A 70 -17.44 8.36 -8.37
C ARG A 70 -16.81 7.96 -9.72
N LEU A 71 -15.77 7.16 -9.69
CA LEU A 71 -15.36 6.45 -10.90
C LEU A 71 -16.50 5.47 -11.30
N ALA A 72 -16.82 5.40 -12.57
CA ALA A 72 -17.83 4.48 -13.13
C ALA A 72 -19.29 4.59 -12.59
N GLY A 73 -19.68 5.73 -12.00
CA GLY A 73 -21.07 5.94 -11.57
C GLY A 73 -21.54 5.16 -10.34
N GLY A 74 -20.65 4.41 -9.68
CA GLY A 74 -20.94 3.57 -8.52
C GLY A 74 -19.81 3.54 -7.50
N LYS A 75 -19.90 2.61 -6.55
CA LYS A 75 -18.81 2.37 -5.58
C LYS A 75 -17.67 1.65 -6.26
N THR A 76 -16.45 2.14 -6.07
CA THR A 76 -15.25 1.55 -6.65
C THR A 76 -14.31 1.02 -5.57
N CYS A 77 -13.56 -0.03 -5.91
CA CYS A 77 -12.51 -0.61 -5.08
C CYS A 77 -11.35 -1.05 -5.97
N ALA A 78 -10.13 -0.76 -5.56
CA ALA A 78 -8.94 -1.37 -6.13
C ALA A 78 -8.45 -2.49 -5.21
N ILE A 79 -8.33 -3.69 -5.75
CA ILE A 79 -7.63 -4.80 -5.10
C ILE A 79 -6.16 -4.69 -5.46
N THR A 80 -5.29 -4.66 -4.46
CA THR A 80 -3.85 -4.54 -4.69
C THR A 80 -3.08 -5.61 -3.93
N PHE A 81 -2.05 -6.16 -4.58
CA PHE A 81 -1.17 -7.17 -4.01
C PHE A 81 0.26 -6.63 -3.97
N ASP A 82 0.95 -6.85 -2.87
CA ASP A 82 2.35 -6.48 -2.67
C ASP A 82 3.22 -7.74 -2.55
N ASP A 83 4.54 -7.58 -2.72
CA ASP A 83 5.60 -8.56 -2.48
C ASP A 83 5.70 -9.71 -3.50
N GLY A 84 4.74 -9.90 -4.38
CA GLY A 84 4.79 -10.92 -5.43
C GLY A 84 5.80 -10.61 -6.55
N PRO A 85 5.87 -11.49 -7.58
CA PRO A 85 5.21 -12.79 -7.66
C PRO A 85 5.83 -13.84 -6.72
N SER A 86 5.01 -14.82 -6.34
CA SER A 86 5.42 -16.01 -5.61
C SER A 86 4.74 -17.26 -6.22
N PRO A 87 5.03 -18.47 -5.77
CA PRO A 87 4.27 -19.65 -6.19
C PRO A 87 2.76 -19.55 -5.93
N ALA A 88 2.34 -18.68 -5.01
CA ALA A 88 0.92 -18.46 -4.73
C ALA A 88 0.25 -17.49 -5.71
N THR A 89 1.01 -16.69 -6.45
CA THR A 89 0.46 -15.72 -7.41
C THR A 89 -0.42 -16.40 -8.46
N GLU A 90 -0.05 -17.60 -8.91
CA GLU A 90 -0.86 -18.39 -9.85
C GLU A 90 -2.26 -18.68 -9.30
N GLN A 91 -2.36 -19.06 -8.02
CA GLN A 91 -3.63 -19.34 -7.37
C GLN A 91 -4.46 -18.05 -7.16
N VAL A 92 -3.79 -16.93 -6.90
CA VAL A 92 -4.45 -15.61 -6.84
C VAL A 92 -5.07 -15.27 -8.19
N LEU A 93 -4.33 -15.45 -9.28
CA LEU A 93 -4.80 -15.20 -10.64
C LEU A 93 -6.01 -16.09 -11.00
N ASP A 94 -5.97 -17.38 -10.64
CA ASP A 94 -7.09 -18.30 -10.84
C ASP A 94 -8.37 -17.83 -10.10
N VAL A 95 -8.21 -17.26 -8.90
CA VAL A 95 -9.35 -16.69 -8.17
C VAL A 95 -9.84 -15.44 -8.88
N LEU A 96 -8.96 -14.50 -9.22
CA LEU A 96 -9.35 -13.23 -9.87
C LEU A 96 -10.05 -13.48 -11.21
N ALA A 97 -9.56 -14.43 -12.01
CA ALA A 97 -10.17 -14.82 -13.29
C ALA A 97 -11.60 -15.34 -13.10
N ARG A 98 -11.85 -16.22 -12.12
CA ARG A 98 -13.19 -16.74 -11.80
C ARG A 98 -14.19 -15.66 -11.42
N TYR A 99 -13.73 -14.56 -10.82
CA TYR A 99 -14.57 -13.44 -10.42
C TYR A 99 -14.58 -12.30 -11.44
N HIS A 100 -13.87 -12.44 -12.56
CA HIS A 100 -13.71 -11.41 -13.61
C HIS A 100 -13.17 -10.09 -13.04
N VAL A 101 -12.16 -10.17 -12.18
CA VAL A 101 -11.57 -9.02 -11.49
C VAL A 101 -10.14 -8.80 -11.95
N HIS A 102 -9.85 -7.58 -12.44
CA HIS A 102 -8.48 -7.14 -12.63
C HIS A 102 -7.98 -6.45 -11.35
N ALA A 103 -6.72 -6.67 -11.01
CA ALA A 103 -6.06 -6.14 -9.81
C ALA A 103 -4.77 -5.40 -10.17
N THR A 104 -4.20 -4.70 -9.19
CA THR A 104 -2.88 -4.09 -9.32
C THR A 104 -1.86 -4.83 -8.46
N PHE A 105 -0.77 -5.24 -9.06
CA PHE A 105 0.33 -5.96 -8.38
C PHE A 105 1.54 -5.03 -8.26
N PHE A 106 1.93 -4.72 -7.03
CA PHE A 106 3.18 -4.03 -6.73
C PHE A 106 4.29 -5.08 -6.57
N VAL A 107 5.03 -5.26 -7.63
CA VAL A 107 5.94 -6.39 -7.82
C VAL A 107 7.34 -6.06 -7.30
N LEU A 108 7.95 -7.01 -6.59
CA LEU A 108 9.38 -7.04 -6.31
C LEU A 108 10.14 -7.64 -7.49
N ALA A 109 11.10 -6.89 -8.02
CA ALA A 109 11.82 -7.33 -9.21
C ALA A 109 12.65 -8.60 -8.98
N SER A 110 13.21 -8.77 -7.78
CA SER A 110 13.88 -10.01 -7.39
C SER A 110 12.96 -11.24 -7.47
N ASN A 111 11.68 -11.07 -7.13
CA ASN A 111 10.66 -12.12 -7.23
C ASN A 111 10.22 -12.31 -8.69
N ALA A 112 10.04 -11.22 -9.44
CA ALA A 112 9.74 -11.29 -10.88
C ALA A 112 10.78 -12.09 -11.66
N SER A 113 12.07 -11.89 -11.36
CA SER A 113 13.16 -12.67 -11.98
C SER A 113 13.09 -14.17 -11.66
N ARG A 114 12.58 -14.53 -10.47
CA ARG A 114 12.41 -15.94 -10.06
C ARG A 114 11.15 -16.59 -10.64
N HIS A 115 10.15 -15.78 -10.94
CA HIS A 115 8.83 -16.22 -11.40
C HIS A 115 8.40 -15.51 -12.70
N PRO A 116 9.19 -15.62 -13.80
CA PRO A 116 8.92 -14.89 -15.05
C PRO A 116 7.59 -15.31 -15.69
N GLU A 117 7.16 -16.57 -15.51
CA GLU A 117 5.89 -17.04 -16.08
C GLU A 117 4.69 -16.39 -15.37
N ALA A 118 4.76 -16.15 -14.07
CA ALA A 118 3.73 -15.42 -13.36
C ALA A 118 3.64 -13.96 -13.86
N VAL A 119 4.78 -13.31 -14.17
CA VAL A 119 4.79 -11.97 -14.79
C VAL A 119 4.10 -11.98 -16.14
N LYS A 120 4.41 -12.96 -17.01
CA LYS A 120 3.75 -13.09 -18.31
C LYS A 120 2.25 -13.28 -18.16
N ARG A 121 1.84 -14.09 -17.19
CA ARG A 121 0.43 -14.33 -16.91
C ARG A 121 -0.28 -13.08 -16.41
N LEU A 122 0.35 -12.32 -15.51
CA LEU A 122 -0.15 -11.00 -15.04
C LEU A 122 -0.42 -10.05 -16.22
N ILE A 123 0.51 -9.98 -17.18
CA ILE A 123 0.37 -9.17 -18.39
C ILE A 123 -0.76 -9.70 -19.27
N GLY A 124 -0.76 -10.98 -19.55
CA GLY A 124 -1.72 -11.62 -20.46
C GLY A 124 -3.16 -11.57 -19.98
N GLU A 125 -3.39 -11.59 -18.66
CA GLU A 125 -4.70 -11.48 -18.04
C GLU A 125 -5.13 -10.02 -17.76
N GLY A 126 -4.35 -9.02 -18.18
CA GLY A 126 -4.74 -7.61 -18.12
C GLY A 126 -4.66 -6.98 -16.72
N HIS A 127 -3.85 -7.54 -15.84
CA HIS A 127 -3.58 -6.92 -14.54
C HIS A 127 -2.60 -5.75 -14.68
N THR A 128 -2.70 -4.77 -13.80
CA THR A 128 -1.73 -3.68 -13.73
C THR A 128 -0.53 -4.12 -12.91
N ILE A 129 0.67 -4.00 -13.48
CA ILE A 129 1.93 -4.26 -12.78
C ILE A 129 2.57 -2.92 -12.42
N ALA A 130 3.04 -2.79 -11.20
CA ALA A 130 3.66 -1.60 -10.65
C ALA A 130 4.90 -1.97 -9.83
N VAL A 131 5.76 -0.96 -9.58
CA VAL A 131 7.03 -1.19 -8.89
C VAL A 131 6.86 -1.18 -7.38
N HIS A 132 7.33 -2.25 -6.69
CA HIS A 132 7.46 -2.33 -5.22
C HIS A 132 8.93 -2.20 -4.73
N GLY A 133 9.87 -2.07 -5.63
CA GLY A 133 11.31 -2.10 -5.41
C GLY A 133 11.95 -3.36 -5.96
N ASN A 134 13.26 -3.46 -5.79
CA ASN A 134 14.02 -4.61 -6.24
C ASN A 134 14.10 -5.71 -5.17
N SER A 135 14.44 -5.34 -3.92
CA SER A 135 14.84 -6.26 -2.86
C SER A 135 14.06 -6.13 -1.54
N HIS A 136 12.91 -5.44 -1.53
CA HIS A 136 12.10 -5.19 -0.33
C HIS A 136 12.82 -4.47 0.82
N ARG A 137 13.88 -3.68 0.51
CA ARG A 137 14.65 -2.88 1.51
C ARG A 137 13.79 -1.79 2.15
N LYS A 138 14.06 -1.50 3.42
CA LYS A 138 13.50 -0.34 4.13
C LYS A 138 14.18 0.96 3.68
N LEU A 139 13.59 1.66 2.73
CA LEU A 139 14.18 2.84 2.09
C LEU A 139 14.04 4.15 2.90
N HIS A 140 13.34 4.16 4.03
CA HIS A 140 13.13 5.37 4.82
C HIS A 140 14.41 6.00 5.41
N LYS A 141 15.51 5.24 5.45
CA LYS A 141 16.84 5.73 5.87
C LYS A 141 17.82 5.88 4.71
N ALA A 142 17.45 5.41 3.52
CA ALA A 142 18.32 5.39 2.35
C ALA A 142 18.57 6.81 1.80
N SER A 143 19.71 6.98 1.14
CA SER A 143 20.07 8.15 0.34
C SER A 143 19.29 8.19 -0.98
N GLU A 144 19.30 9.33 -1.69
CA GLU A 144 18.65 9.42 -3.00
C GLU A 144 19.25 8.48 -4.05
N PRO A 145 20.58 8.36 -4.17
CA PRO A 145 21.16 7.40 -5.10
C PRO A 145 20.75 5.94 -4.83
N GLU A 146 20.72 5.54 -3.55
CA GLU A 146 20.29 4.18 -3.19
C GLU A 146 18.82 3.93 -3.54
N ILE A 147 17.93 4.92 -3.27
CA ILE A 147 16.51 4.83 -3.62
C ILE A 147 16.35 4.76 -5.15
N GLU A 148 17.08 5.58 -5.89
CA GLU A 148 17.00 5.62 -7.35
C GLU A 148 17.50 4.32 -7.96
N THR A 149 18.63 3.80 -7.48
CA THR A 149 19.18 2.51 -7.93
C THR A 149 18.18 1.38 -7.71
N GLU A 150 17.56 1.31 -6.54
CA GLU A 150 16.57 0.29 -6.20
C GLU A 150 15.34 0.33 -7.12
N ILE A 151 14.83 1.52 -7.41
CA ILE A 151 13.66 1.69 -8.28
C ILE A 151 14.01 1.41 -9.76
N ARG A 152 15.13 1.95 -10.25
CA ARG A 152 15.55 1.74 -11.66
C ARG A 152 15.90 0.29 -11.94
N ALA A 153 16.57 -0.39 -11.00
CA ALA A 153 16.84 -1.81 -11.13
C ALA A 153 15.54 -2.62 -11.25
N ALA A 154 14.53 -2.27 -10.44
CA ALA A 154 13.22 -2.91 -10.53
C ALA A 154 12.53 -2.65 -11.88
N GLN A 155 12.53 -1.42 -12.37
CA GLN A 155 11.97 -1.07 -13.68
C GLN A 155 12.67 -1.84 -14.80
N ALA A 156 14.01 -1.82 -14.81
CA ALA A 156 14.80 -2.52 -15.85
C ALA A 156 14.55 -4.03 -15.86
N THR A 157 14.44 -4.66 -14.69
CA THR A 157 14.11 -6.10 -14.58
C THR A 157 12.74 -6.38 -15.16
N LEU A 158 11.71 -5.60 -14.80
CA LEU A 158 10.36 -5.79 -15.34
C LEU A 158 10.32 -5.57 -16.85
N GLN A 159 10.99 -4.55 -17.37
CA GLN A 159 11.10 -4.28 -18.80
C GLN A 159 11.80 -5.43 -19.52
N GLY A 160 12.87 -5.99 -18.96
CA GLY A 160 13.57 -7.17 -19.49
C GLY A 160 12.68 -8.42 -19.56
N LEU A 161 11.61 -8.48 -18.76
CA LEU A 161 10.59 -9.53 -18.80
C LEU A 161 9.41 -9.21 -19.75
N GLY A 162 9.51 -8.13 -20.52
CA GLY A 162 8.45 -7.67 -21.43
C GLY A 162 7.29 -6.93 -20.75
N CYS A 163 7.49 -6.49 -19.51
CA CYS A 163 6.52 -5.72 -18.76
C CYS A 163 6.87 -4.23 -18.80
N GLU A 164 5.95 -3.38 -19.27
CA GLU A 164 6.04 -1.95 -19.05
C GLU A 164 5.25 -1.61 -17.76
N PRO A 165 5.93 -1.38 -16.63
CA PRO A 165 5.23 -1.16 -15.38
C PRO A 165 4.50 0.18 -15.38
N ALA A 166 3.31 0.22 -14.80
CA ALA A 166 2.57 1.46 -14.62
C ALA A 166 3.40 2.50 -13.87
N PRO A 167 3.25 3.82 -14.16
CA PRO A 167 4.05 4.88 -13.56
C PRO A 167 3.65 5.16 -12.10
N ILE A 168 3.50 4.11 -11.33
CA ILE A 168 3.15 4.13 -9.92
C ILE A 168 4.14 3.29 -9.09
N TYR A 169 4.34 3.69 -7.86
CA TYR A 169 5.28 3.08 -6.94
C TYR A 169 4.66 2.92 -5.55
N ARG A 170 4.86 1.79 -4.92
CA ARG A 170 4.56 1.59 -3.50
C ARG A 170 5.84 1.25 -2.75
N SER A 171 6.10 1.97 -1.66
CA SER A 171 7.31 1.75 -0.88
C SER A 171 7.17 0.49 -0.01
N PRO A 172 8.18 -0.40 0.03
CA PRO A 172 8.21 -1.53 0.94
C PRO A 172 7.89 -1.14 2.38
N HIS A 173 7.08 -1.96 3.06
CA HIS A 173 6.58 -1.71 4.42
C HIS A 173 5.74 -0.42 4.58
N GLY A 174 5.42 0.30 3.51
CA GLY A 174 4.80 1.63 3.57
C GLY A 174 5.70 2.72 4.15
N LEU A 175 7.00 2.43 4.35
CA LEU A 175 7.98 3.34 4.95
C LEU A 175 8.48 4.35 3.91
N LYS A 176 8.63 5.60 4.31
CA LYS A 176 9.00 6.68 3.42
C LYS A 176 9.84 7.75 4.07
N ASN A 177 10.48 8.58 3.27
CA ASN A 177 11.16 9.79 3.66
C ASN A 177 11.03 10.87 2.56
N ARG A 178 11.49 12.08 2.84
CA ARG A 178 11.41 13.19 1.87
C ARG A 178 12.24 12.94 0.61
N ARG A 179 13.32 12.16 0.71
CA ARG A 179 14.19 11.79 -0.42
C ARG A 179 13.44 10.89 -1.40
N LEU A 180 12.65 9.93 -0.90
CA LEU A 180 11.81 9.08 -1.73
C LEU A 180 10.91 9.90 -2.67
N PHE A 181 10.24 10.92 -2.17
CA PHE A 181 9.36 11.76 -3.01
C PHE A 181 10.13 12.58 -4.06
N ARG A 182 11.37 13.02 -3.76
CA ARG A 182 12.20 13.68 -4.76
C ARG A 182 12.59 12.72 -5.89
N VAL A 183 12.98 11.50 -5.52
CA VAL A 183 13.36 10.46 -6.49
C VAL A 183 12.16 10.03 -7.33
N THR A 184 11.05 9.65 -6.71
CA THR A 184 9.86 9.18 -7.44
C THR A 184 9.32 10.25 -8.37
N ARG A 185 9.29 11.53 -7.96
CA ARG A 185 8.91 12.64 -8.84
C ARG A 185 9.86 12.80 -10.03
N ARG A 186 11.18 12.68 -9.83
CA ARG A 186 12.18 12.74 -10.91
C ARG A 186 12.02 11.57 -11.88
N LEU A 187 11.58 10.42 -11.41
CA LEU A 187 11.30 9.23 -12.22
C LEU A 187 9.87 9.21 -12.82
N GLY A 188 9.07 10.23 -12.61
CA GLY A 188 7.70 10.29 -13.10
C GLY A 188 6.74 9.30 -12.41
N LEU A 189 7.05 8.87 -11.19
CA LEU A 189 6.28 7.86 -10.47
C LEU A 189 5.36 8.49 -9.42
N GLN A 190 4.08 8.16 -9.45
CA GLN A 190 3.13 8.49 -8.39
C GLN A 190 3.25 7.49 -7.24
N VAL A 191 3.45 7.99 -6.03
CA VAL A 191 3.49 7.11 -4.83
C VAL A 191 2.09 6.75 -4.39
N TRP A 192 1.85 5.44 -4.20
CA TRP A 192 0.58 4.89 -3.70
C TRP A 192 0.75 4.18 -2.36
N ALA A 193 -0.15 4.47 -1.45
CA ALA A 193 -0.41 3.70 -0.24
C ALA A 193 -1.74 2.94 -0.39
N TRP A 194 -2.44 2.71 0.70
CA TRP A 194 -3.73 2.04 0.75
C TRP A 194 -4.63 2.70 1.79
N SER A 195 -5.93 2.55 1.62
CA SER A 195 -6.93 2.98 2.60
C SER A 195 -7.39 1.85 3.52
N ARG A 196 -7.13 0.59 3.12
CA ARG A 196 -7.50 -0.59 3.89
C ARG A 196 -6.39 -1.64 3.83
N GLY A 197 -5.67 -1.81 4.93
CA GLY A 197 -4.79 -2.95 5.18
C GLY A 197 -5.50 -3.96 6.10
N ILE A 198 -5.37 -5.23 5.82
CA ILE A 198 -6.05 -6.29 6.59
C ILE A 198 -5.10 -7.18 7.38
N TRP A 199 -3.79 -6.92 7.31
CA TRP A 199 -2.74 -7.69 8.00
C TRP A 199 -2.80 -9.20 7.71
N ASP A 200 -2.98 -9.56 6.46
CA ASP A 200 -2.98 -10.92 5.95
C ASP A 200 -1.63 -11.63 6.17
N THR A 201 -0.53 -10.88 6.13
CA THR A 201 0.82 -11.37 6.48
C THR A 201 0.93 -11.94 7.90
N ASP A 202 -0.01 -11.61 8.80
CA ASP A 202 -0.09 -12.18 10.14
C ASP A 202 -0.76 -13.55 10.17
N ARG A 203 -1.32 -14.00 9.05
CA ARG A 203 -2.02 -15.27 8.85
C ARG A 203 -3.18 -15.48 9.85
N PRO A 204 -4.04 -14.48 10.07
CA PRO A 204 -5.23 -14.70 10.89
C PRO A 204 -6.21 -15.61 10.13
N PRO A 205 -7.21 -16.19 10.78
CA PRO A 205 -8.26 -16.95 10.10
C PRO A 205 -8.91 -16.16 8.96
N ALA A 206 -9.30 -16.85 7.88
CA ALA A 206 -9.89 -16.24 6.70
C ALA A 206 -11.11 -15.34 7.01
N GLU A 207 -11.96 -15.77 7.96
CA GLU A 207 -13.11 -14.98 8.45
C GLU A 207 -12.69 -13.61 8.98
N THR A 208 -11.57 -13.54 9.68
CA THR A 208 -11.01 -12.27 10.20
C THR A 208 -10.56 -11.37 9.07
N LEU A 209 -9.94 -11.92 8.01
CA LEU A 209 -9.52 -11.17 6.84
C LEU A 209 -10.74 -10.63 6.07
N VAL A 210 -11.76 -11.46 5.84
CA VAL A 210 -13.02 -11.05 5.22
C VAL A 210 -13.64 -9.88 5.99
N ALA A 211 -13.81 -10.03 7.31
CA ALA A 211 -14.39 -8.98 8.14
C ALA A 211 -13.56 -7.67 8.10
N ARG A 212 -12.23 -7.77 8.11
CA ARG A 212 -11.36 -6.59 8.02
C ARG A 212 -11.45 -5.90 6.67
N ALA A 213 -11.59 -6.65 5.58
CA ALA A 213 -11.70 -6.11 4.23
C ALA A 213 -13.06 -5.43 4.01
N THR A 214 -14.17 -6.05 4.49
CA THR A 214 -15.52 -5.70 4.04
C THR A 214 -16.28 -4.81 5.02
N ARG A 215 -16.10 -4.99 6.36
CA ARG A 215 -16.90 -4.32 7.39
C ARG A 215 -17.02 -2.79 7.22
N PHE A 216 -15.94 -2.12 6.82
CA PHE A 216 -15.90 -0.68 6.63
C PHE A 216 -15.51 -0.29 5.21
N ALA A 217 -15.83 -1.15 4.23
CA ALA A 217 -15.56 -0.85 2.83
C ALA A 217 -16.36 0.38 2.39
N ARG A 218 -15.68 1.32 1.72
CA ARG A 218 -16.23 2.59 1.23
C ARG A 218 -15.81 2.80 -0.21
N ASP A 219 -16.59 3.59 -0.93
CA ASP A 219 -16.23 4.01 -2.28
C ASP A 219 -14.81 4.56 -2.34
N GLY A 220 -14.11 4.22 -3.40
CA GLY A 220 -12.71 4.60 -3.61
C GLY A 220 -11.70 3.82 -2.76
N MET A 221 -12.10 2.71 -2.12
CA MET A 221 -11.19 1.91 -1.29
C MET A 221 -10.05 1.32 -2.11
N VAL A 222 -8.82 1.43 -1.59
CA VAL A 222 -7.64 0.69 -2.04
C VAL A 222 -7.32 -0.36 -0.98
N LEU A 223 -7.56 -1.63 -1.31
CA LEU A 223 -7.35 -2.76 -0.41
C LEU A 223 -5.96 -3.34 -0.63
N LEU A 224 -5.18 -3.46 0.45
CA LEU A 224 -3.86 -4.09 0.45
C LEU A 224 -3.97 -5.55 0.88
N LEU A 225 -3.45 -6.41 0.03
CA LEU A 225 -3.22 -7.84 0.20
C LEU A 225 -1.76 -8.17 -0.18
N HIS A 226 -1.33 -9.40 0.06
CA HIS A 226 0.00 -9.87 -0.31
C HIS A 226 -0.09 -11.23 -0.99
N ASP A 227 0.48 -11.34 -2.19
CA ASP A 227 0.68 -12.60 -2.91
C ASP A 227 2.11 -13.13 -2.76
N GLY A 228 2.94 -12.37 -2.05
CA GLY A 228 4.29 -12.69 -1.63
C GLY A 228 4.56 -12.33 -0.17
N ARG A 229 5.81 -12.42 0.27
CA ARG A 229 6.25 -11.95 1.59
C ARG A 229 7.71 -11.54 1.55
N GLY A 230 7.96 -10.33 1.06
CA GLY A 230 9.31 -9.86 0.83
C GLY A 230 10.08 -10.82 -0.09
N ASP A 231 11.23 -11.30 0.37
CA ASP A 231 12.10 -12.22 -0.37
C ASP A 231 11.91 -13.71 -0.02
N GLU A 232 10.88 -14.06 0.76
CA GLU A 232 10.57 -15.46 1.08
C GLU A 232 10.27 -16.24 -0.22
N MET A 233 10.94 -17.41 -0.37
CA MET A 233 10.84 -18.24 -1.57
C MET A 233 9.47 -18.94 -1.71
N ALA A 234 8.88 -19.33 -0.58
CA ALA A 234 7.59 -20.02 -0.52
C ALA A 234 6.76 -19.42 0.63
N PRO A 235 6.22 -18.21 0.47
CA PRO A 235 5.45 -17.56 1.51
C PRO A 235 4.13 -18.29 1.75
N ASP A 236 3.77 -18.45 3.02
CA ASP A 236 2.45 -18.95 3.38
C ASP A 236 1.42 -17.81 3.32
N VAL A 237 0.62 -17.80 2.26
CA VAL A 237 -0.50 -16.87 2.05
C VAL A 237 -1.86 -17.59 2.07
N SER A 238 -1.92 -18.80 2.62
CA SER A 238 -3.09 -19.68 2.61
C SER A 238 -4.34 -19.02 3.19
N SER A 239 -4.22 -18.30 4.30
CA SER A 239 -5.34 -17.55 4.91
C SER A 239 -5.90 -16.49 3.95
N MET A 240 -5.04 -15.79 3.21
CA MET A 240 -5.44 -14.79 2.21
C MET A 240 -6.13 -15.46 1.02
N LEU A 241 -5.57 -16.55 0.49
CA LEU A 241 -6.17 -17.31 -0.60
C LEU A 241 -7.56 -17.85 -0.27
N GLN A 242 -7.77 -18.31 0.98
CA GLN A 242 -9.10 -18.74 1.46
C GLN A 242 -10.07 -17.55 1.62
N ALA A 243 -9.58 -16.39 2.01
CA ALA A 243 -10.40 -15.20 2.22
C ALA A 243 -10.78 -14.51 0.90
N LEU A 244 -9.90 -14.53 -0.10
CA LEU A 244 -10.05 -13.73 -1.33
C LEU A 244 -11.39 -13.96 -2.05
N PRO A 245 -11.84 -15.20 -2.33
CA PRO A 245 -13.13 -15.44 -2.97
C PRO A 245 -14.29 -14.78 -2.22
N ARG A 246 -14.30 -14.89 -0.89
CA ARG A 246 -15.35 -14.34 -0.03
C ARG A 246 -15.31 -12.81 0.01
N ILE A 247 -14.13 -12.21 0.03
CA ILE A 247 -13.95 -10.76 -0.06
C ILE A 247 -14.55 -10.23 -1.36
N LEU A 248 -14.22 -10.88 -2.49
CA LEU A 248 -14.73 -10.50 -3.79
C LEU A 248 -16.27 -10.65 -3.86
N THR A 249 -16.81 -11.80 -3.41
CA THR A 249 -18.26 -12.03 -3.35
C THR A 249 -18.98 -10.95 -2.54
N GLU A 250 -18.51 -10.64 -1.32
CA GLU A 250 -19.16 -9.64 -0.47
C GLU A 250 -19.09 -8.22 -1.06
N LEU A 251 -17.96 -7.85 -1.67
CA LEU A 251 -17.82 -6.53 -2.27
C LEU A 251 -18.68 -6.42 -3.53
N GLN A 252 -18.74 -7.46 -4.40
CA GLN A 252 -19.63 -7.50 -5.56
C GLN A 252 -21.10 -7.43 -5.13
N GLY A 253 -21.50 -8.21 -4.12
CA GLY A 253 -22.86 -8.17 -3.56
C GLY A 253 -23.25 -6.80 -2.99
N ARG A 254 -22.27 -5.98 -2.58
CA ARG A 254 -22.46 -4.59 -2.15
C ARG A 254 -22.29 -3.57 -3.28
N GLN A 255 -22.28 -4.04 -4.51
CA GLN A 255 -22.20 -3.24 -5.74
C GLN A 255 -20.90 -2.44 -5.88
N PHE A 256 -19.77 -3.00 -5.44
CA PHE A 256 -18.48 -2.45 -5.76
C PHE A 256 -18.04 -2.89 -7.16
N THR A 257 -17.59 -1.94 -7.97
CA THR A 257 -16.86 -2.18 -9.22
C THR A 257 -15.37 -2.21 -8.92
N PHE A 258 -14.69 -3.26 -9.38
CA PHE A 258 -13.25 -3.35 -9.24
C PHE A 258 -12.54 -2.62 -10.37
N VAL A 259 -11.50 -1.85 -10.01
CA VAL A 259 -10.67 -1.10 -10.96
C VAL A 259 -9.20 -1.27 -10.60
N THR A 260 -8.34 -1.13 -11.59
CA THR A 260 -6.88 -1.10 -11.37
C THR A 260 -6.41 0.32 -11.06
N LEU A 261 -5.21 0.44 -10.49
CA LEU A 261 -4.54 1.73 -10.25
C LEU A 261 -3.80 2.19 -11.53
N ASP A 262 -4.50 2.29 -12.63
CA ASP A 262 -3.97 2.82 -13.88
C ASP A 262 -4.33 4.30 -14.03
N LEU A 263 -3.31 5.16 -13.93
CA LEU A 263 -3.47 6.61 -14.05
C LEU A 263 -3.99 7.04 -15.42
N GLN A 264 -3.71 6.27 -16.48
CA GLN A 264 -4.20 6.57 -17.83
C GLN A 264 -5.70 6.36 -17.95
N SER A 265 -6.24 5.33 -17.30
CA SER A 265 -7.68 5.07 -17.26
C SER A 265 -8.42 6.08 -16.36
N MET A 266 -7.75 6.60 -15.33
CA MET A 266 -8.30 7.60 -14.42
C MET A 266 -8.36 9.00 -15.04
N GLY A 267 -7.34 9.41 -15.83
CA GLY A 267 -7.26 10.75 -16.45
C GLY A 267 -8.06 10.92 -17.75
N ARG A 268 -8.37 9.84 -18.48
CA ARG A 268 -9.13 9.94 -19.73
C ARG A 268 -10.62 10.16 -19.56
N ARG A 269 -11.18 9.99 -18.37
CA ARG A 269 -12.62 10.14 -18.12
C ARG A 269 -13.05 11.58 -17.77
N ASP A 270 -12.12 12.46 -17.46
CA ASP A 270 -12.42 13.90 -17.29
C ASP A 270 -12.50 14.65 -18.64
N GLN A 271 -12.25 13.97 -19.77
CA GLN A 271 -12.36 14.50 -21.13
C GLN A 271 -13.50 13.80 -21.91
N ALA A 272 -14.64 13.60 -21.28
CA ALA A 272 -15.87 13.30 -22.04
C ALA A 272 -16.19 14.53 -22.91
N PRO A 273 -16.42 14.38 -24.23
CA PRO A 273 -16.73 15.52 -25.08
C PRO A 273 -18.01 16.17 -24.55
N SER A 274 -17.93 17.46 -24.31
CA SER A 274 -19.12 18.29 -24.15
C SER A 274 -19.81 18.32 -25.51
N ASP A 275 -20.77 17.43 -25.75
CA ASP A 275 -21.76 17.63 -26.80
C ASP A 275 -22.55 18.89 -26.47
N ARG A 276 -22.06 19.99 -27.03
CA ARG A 276 -22.87 21.19 -27.27
C ARG A 276 -23.07 21.31 -28.76
N SER A 277 -24.20 20.95 -29.18
CA SER A 277 -24.84 21.48 -30.37
C SER A 277 -26.34 21.62 -30.13
#